data_562015b6d8b541427b13eabd37b72e8f
#
_entry.id   562015b6d8b541427b13eabd37b72e8f
#
_cell.length_a   1.000
_cell.length_b   1.000
_cell.length_c   1.000
_cell.angle_alpha   90.00
_cell.angle_beta   90.00
_cell.angle_gamma   90.00
#
_symmetry.space_group_name_H-M   'P 1'
#
loop_
_entity.id
_entity.type
_entity.pdbx_description
1 polymer ?
#
loop_
_entity_poly.entity_id
_entity_poly.type
_entity_poly.pdbx_seq_one_letter_code
_entity_poly.pdbx_strand_id
1 'polypeptide(L)'
;MKVSLLAYTQNADAICAAAGKSCYSERSSQDLLGDGNPEKVLGKIVGMGHHSVIEHASFTFSVEGVSRSLTHQLVRHRVASFSQQSQRYVPLNEPTFVVPHTVEEDEECMRVYQETMDTIWKAYNKLAETVPAEDARYVLPNGCTTNITITMNARELLHFFRLRCCNRAQWEIREMADEMLRLCKQVSPTIFAKAGPPCVSEGRCPEGKLSCGKPRKF
;
A
#
# COMPACT_ATOMS: atom_id res chain seq x y z
N MET A 1 1.04 5.95 -11.97
CA MET A 1 0.74 4.87 -10.99
C MET A 1 -0.68 4.35 -11.21
N LYS A 2 -0.87 3.02 -11.19
CA LYS A 2 -2.18 2.35 -11.24
C LYS A 2 -2.24 1.31 -10.13
N VAL A 3 -3.34 1.31 -9.35
CA VAL A 3 -3.58 0.34 -8.27
C VAL A 3 -4.85 -0.44 -8.59
N SER A 4 -4.77 -1.77 -8.55
CA SER A 4 -5.90 -2.66 -8.82
C SER A 4 -6.01 -3.71 -7.72
N LEU A 5 -7.23 -3.96 -7.22
CA LEU A 5 -7.50 -5.05 -6.30
C LEU A 5 -7.72 -6.33 -7.11
N LEU A 6 -6.78 -7.27 -7.06
CA LEU A 6 -6.81 -8.52 -7.81
C LEU A 6 -7.68 -9.60 -7.15
N ALA A 7 -7.57 -9.70 -5.84
CA ALA A 7 -8.27 -10.72 -5.06
C ALA A 7 -8.49 -10.23 -3.62
N TYR A 8 -9.55 -10.68 -3.02
CA TYR A 8 -9.85 -10.45 -1.61
C TYR A 8 -10.73 -11.56 -1.05
N THR A 9 -10.71 -11.74 0.27
CA THR A 9 -11.61 -12.66 0.96
C THR A 9 -13.06 -12.23 0.76
N GLN A 10 -13.84 -13.04 0.05
CA GLN A 10 -15.26 -12.78 -0.18
C GLN A 10 -16.00 -12.73 1.16
N ASN A 11 -16.95 -11.78 1.29
CA ASN A 11 -17.73 -11.59 2.54
C ASN A 11 -16.84 -11.41 3.78
N ALA A 12 -15.67 -10.74 3.64
CA ALA A 12 -14.68 -10.59 4.69
C ALA A 12 -15.27 -10.08 6.03
N ASP A 13 -16.17 -9.09 5.99
CA ASP A 13 -16.81 -8.54 7.17
C ASP A 13 -17.63 -9.61 7.91
N ALA A 14 -18.38 -10.45 7.18
CA ALA A 14 -19.19 -11.52 7.78
C ALA A 14 -18.32 -12.64 8.36
N ILE A 15 -17.26 -13.05 7.64
CA ILE A 15 -16.31 -14.07 8.10
C ILE A 15 -15.61 -13.63 9.38
N CYS A 16 -15.08 -12.41 9.41
CA CYS A 16 -14.41 -11.86 10.58
C CYS A 16 -15.39 -11.68 11.77
N ALA A 17 -16.63 -11.30 11.52
CA ALA A 17 -17.66 -11.23 12.57
C ALA A 17 -18.01 -12.61 13.13
N ALA A 18 -18.16 -13.63 12.29
CA ALA A 18 -18.41 -15.00 12.71
C ALA A 18 -17.23 -15.56 13.53
N ALA A 19 -15.99 -15.34 13.08
CA ALA A 19 -14.77 -15.70 13.81
C ALA A 19 -14.72 -15.03 15.20
N GLY A 20 -15.06 -13.74 15.29
CA GLY A 20 -15.10 -13.02 16.55
C GLY A 20 -16.18 -13.55 17.51
N LYS A 21 -17.34 -13.94 17.00
CA LYS A 21 -18.42 -14.53 17.81
C LYS A 21 -18.09 -15.94 18.30
N SER A 22 -17.43 -16.77 17.48
CA SER A 22 -17.12 -18.17 17.83
C SER A 22 -16.21 -18.27 19.05
N CYS A 23 -15.41 -17.24 19.36
CA CYS A 23 -14.60 -17.20 20.57
C CYS A 23 -15.43 -17.20 21.88
N TYR A 24 -16.73 -16.86 21.81
CA TYR A 24 -17.64 -16.72 22.95
C TYR A 24 -18.95 -17.50 22.77
N SER A 25 -18.96 -18.48 21.86
CA SER A 25 -20.14 -19.27 21.52
C SER A 25 -19.79 -20.75 21.46
N GLU A 26 -20.73 -21.61 21.84
CA GLU A 26 -20.63 -23.05 21.60
C GLU A 26 -20.89 -23.43 20.11
N ARG A 27 -21.44 -22.50 19.34
CA ARG A 27 -21.69 -22.67 17.91
C ARG A 27 -20.43 -22.47 17.10
N SER A 28 -20.30 -23.22 16.01
CA SER A 28 -19.19 -23.09 15.06
C SER A 28 -19.22 -21.75 14.30
N SER A 29 -18.08 -21.33 13.75
CA SER A 29 -18.04 -20.13 12.90
C SER A 29 -18.94 -20.28 11.66
N GLN A 30 -19.13 -21.51 11.15
CA GLN A 30 -20.03 -21.78 10.03
C GLN A 30 -21.49 -21.51 10.39
N ASP A 31 -21.93 -21.94 11.60
CA ASP A 31 -23.28 -21.70 12.08
C ASP A 31 -23.56 -20.22 12.40
N LEU A 32 -22.49 -19.47 12.66
CA LEU A 32 -22.54 -18.04 12.98
C LEU A 32 -22.38 -17.15 11.73
N LEU A 33 -22.02 -17.75 10.59
CA LEU A 33 -21.87 -17.02 9.34
C LEU A 33 -23.23 -16.47 8.87
N GLY A 34 -23.29 -15.15 8.70
CA GLY A 34 -24.55 -14.46 8.36
C GLY A 34 -25.48 -14.20 9.56
N ASP A 35 -25.12 -14.65 10.77
CA ASP A 35 -25.90 -14.40 11.97
C ASP A 35 -25.65 -12.98 12.52
N GLY A 36 -26.70 -12.17 12.53
CA GLY A 36 -26.67 -10.80 13.04
C GLY A 36 -25.97 -9.79 12.13
N ASN A 37 -25.65 -8.62 12.69
CA ASN A 37 -25.06 -7.50 11.96
C ASN A 37 -23.52 -7.48 12.15
N PRO A 38 -22.73 -7.72 11.07
CA PRO A 38 -21.27 -7.68 11.13
C PRO A 38 -20.71 -6.34 11.66
N GLU A 39 -21.33 -5.22 11.28
CA GLU A 39 -20.91 -3.89 11.70
C GLU A 39 -20.94 -3.74 13.23
N LYS A 40 -22.03 -4.17 13.87
CA LYS A 40 -22.16 -4.12 15.32
C LYS A 40 -21.13 -5.00 16.03
N VAL A 41 -20.86 -6.19 15.49
CA VAL A 41 -19.91 -7.15 16.08
C VAL A 41 -18.49 -6.65 15.91
N LEU A 42 -18.07 -6.32 14.68
CA LEU A 42 -16.72 -5.87 14.39
C LEU A 42 -16.45 -4.50 15.02
N GLY A 43 -17.41 -3.57 14.98
CA GLY A 43 -17.27 -2.27 15.62
C GLY A 43 -16.95 -2.38 17.12
N LYS A 44 -17.56 -3.35 17.81
CA LYS A 44 -17.25 -3.64 19.22
C LYS A 44 -15.89 -4.29 19.40
N ILE A 45 -15.62 -5.38 18.67
CA ILE A 45 -14.41 -6.21 18.85
C ILE A 45 -13.14 -5.44 18.43
N VAL A 46 -13.18 -4.83 17.26
CA VAL A 46 -12.05 -4.02 16.73
C VAL A 46 -11.85 -2.75 17.57
N GLY A 47 -12.95 -2.12 18.01
CA GLY A 47 -12.90 -0.96 18.90
C GLY A 47 -12.28 -1.24 20.27
N MET A 48 -12.34 -2.49 20.74
CA MET A 48 -11.65 -2.96 21.97
C MET A 48 -10.18 -3.36 21.71
N GLY A 49 -9.68 -3.27 20.49
CA GLY A 49 -8.30 -3.65 20.15
C GLY A 49 -8.10 -5.14 19.83
N HIS A 50 -9.16 -5.94 19.73
CA HIS A 50 -9.07 -7.36 19.37
C HIS A 50 -8.95 -7.54 17.86
N HIS A 51 -7.79 -7.16 17.30
CA HIS A 51 -7.57 -7.15 15.86
C HIS A 51 -7.24 -8.53 15.25
N SER A 52 -7.02 -9.58 16.05
CA SER A 52 -6.74 -10.93 15.52
C SER A 52 -7.88 -11.48 14.64
N VAL A 53 -9.12 -11.13 14.95
CA VAL A 53 -10.29 -11.60 14.20
C VAL A 53 -10.33 -11.09 12.75
N ILE A 54 -9.71 -9.96 12.45
CA ILE A 54 -9.66 -9.42 11.08
C ILE A 54 -8.46 -9.91 10.27
N GLU A 55 -7.58 -10.70 10.87
CA GLU A 55 -6.46 -11.35 10.16
C GLU A 55 -6.94 -12.42 9.17
N HIS A 56 -8.17 -12.95 9.33
CA HIS A 56 -8.79 -13.89 8.39
C HIS A 56 -9.13 -13.27 7.03
N ALA A 57 -9.20 -11.94 6.94
CA ALA A 57 -9.43 -11.23 5.68
C ALA A 57 -8.12 -10.85 5.02
N SER A 58 -7.88 -11.32 3.79
CA SER A 58 -6.71 -11.03 2.97
C SER A 58 -7.08 -10.28 1.70
N PHE A 59 -6.18 -9.42 1.21
CA PHE A 59 -6.35 -8.58 0.03
C PHE A 59 -5.07 -8.59 -0.79
N THR A 60 -5.20 -8.81 -2.10
CA THR A 60 -4.06 -8.83 -3.04
C THR A 60 -4.23 -7.73 -4.06
N PHE A 61 -3.21 -6.89 -4.21
CA PHE A 61 -3.19 -5.76 -5.13
C PHE A 61 -2.10 -5.91 -6.18
N SER A 62 -2.38 -5.43 -7.40
CA SER A 62 -1.37 -5.06 -8.39
C SER A 62 -1.14 -3.56 -8.31
N VAL A 63 0.11 -3.16 -8.24
CA VAL A 63 0.54 -1.76 -8.28
C VAL A 63 1.54 -1.59 -9.41
N GLU A 64 1.22 -0.72 -10.35
CA GLU A 64 1.96 -0.53 -11.59
C GLU A 64 2.49 0.90 -11.71
N GLY A 65 3.70 1.05 -12.24
CA GLY A 65 4.29 2.35 -12.54
C GLY A 65 4.66 3.16 -11.28
N VAL A 66 5.16 2.49 -10.25
CA VAL A 66 5.67 3.14 -9.02
C VAL A 66 7.18 3.15 -9.00
N SER A 67 7.77 4.12 -8.30
CA SER A 67 9.22 4.23 -8.18
C SER A 67 9.83 3.15 -7.28
N ARG A 68 11.11 2.86 -7.49
CA ARG A 68 11.90 2.05 -6.52
C ARG A 68 12.01 2.75 -5.17
N SER A 69 11.99 4.08 -5.14
CA SER A 69 11.91 4.86 -3.90
C SER A 69 10.69 4.52 -3.06
N LEU A 70 9.52 4.36 -3.69
CA LEU A 70 8.30 3.93 -3.02
C LEU A 70 8.46 2.51 -2.48
N THR A 71 8.94 1.57 -3.32
CA THR A 71 9.01 0.16 -2.92
C THR A 71 9.99 -0.09 -1.78
N HIS A 72 11.08 0.69 -1.66
CA HIS A 72 11.98 0.63 -0.50
C HIS A 72 11.28 0.98 0.83
N GLN A 73 10.26 1.84 0.81
CA GLN A 73 9.44 2.14 1.99
C GLN A 73 8.37 1.08 2.21
N LEU A 74 7.79 0.56 1.12
CA LEU A 74 6.71 -0.42 1.15
C LEU A 74 7.14 -1.74 1.79
N VAL A 75 8.31 -2.28 1.40
CA VAL A 75 8.82 -3.57 1.92
C VAL A 75 9.27 -3.53 3.39
N ARG A 76 9.18 -2.37 4.04
CA ARG A 76 9.37 -2.27 5.50
C ARG A 76 8.15 -2.80 6.27
N HIS A 77 7.00 -2.95 5.63
CA HIS A 77 5.82 -3.62 6.15
C HIS A 77 6.00 -5.13 6.05
N ARG A 78 6.40 -5.78 7.16
CA ARG A 78 6.90 -7.16 7.15
C ARG A 78 5.82 -8.23 7.18
N VAL A 79 4.61 -7.89 7.61
CA VAL A 79 3.46 -8.82 7.65
C VAL A 79 2.73 -8.78 6.31
N ALA A 80 3.48 -8.95 5.23
CA ALA A 80 2.99 -8.87 3.86
C ALA A 80 3.78 -9.77 2.93
N SER A 81 3.19 -10.15 1.81
CA SER A 81 3.87 -10.81 0.70
C SER A 81 4.06 -9.83 -0.45
N PHE A 82 5.24 -9.84 -1.04
CA PHE A 82 5.63 -8.97 -2.14
C PHE A 82 6.21 -9.78 -3.30
N SER A 83 5.73 -9.50 -4.52
CA SER A 83 6.32 -9.98 -5.76
C SER A 83 6.58 -8.78 -6.66
N GLN A 84 7.83 -8.37 -6.77
CA GLN A 84 8.24 -7.19 -7.52
C GLN A 84 8.93 -7.58 -8.82
N GLN A 85 8.66 -6.83 -9.91
CA GLN A 85 9.35 -6.98 -11.19
C GLN A 85 10.86 -6.94 -10.98
N SER A 86 11.52 -8.00 -11.45
CA SER A 86 12.96 -8.18 -11.27
C SER A 86 13.75 -7.43 -12.33
N GLN A 87 14.64 -6.54 -11.91
CA GLN A 87 15.65 -5.93 -12.78
C GLN A 87 16.85 -6.84 -13.08
N ARG A 88 16.87 -8.07 -12.53
CA ARG A 88 17.87 -9.07 -12.87
C ARG A 88 17.53 -9.83 -14.14
N TYR A 89 16.22 -10.07 -14.36
CA TYR A 89 15.72 -10.94 -15.42
C TYR A 89 14.95 -10.20 -16.51
N VAL A 90 14.43 -9.01 -16.19
CA VAL A 90 13.65 -8.20 -17.13
C VAL A 90 14.49 -7.00 -17.55
N PRO A 91 15.04 -7.01 -18.77
CA PRO A 91 15.74 -5.83 -19.31
C PRO A 91 14.74 -4.69 -19.46
N LEU A 92 15.18 -3.50 -19.14
CA LEU A 92 14.38 -2.30 -19.31
C LEU A 92 14.68 -1.72 -20.70
N ASN A 93 13.76 -1.92 -21.64
CA ASN A 93 13.96 -1.48 -23.03
C ASN A 93 13.69 0.01 -23.25
N GLU A 94 12.85 0.60 -22.39
CA GLU A 94 12.48 2.01 -22.47
C GLU A 94 12.67 2.73 -21.14
N PRO A 95 13.11 4.01 -21.17
CA PRO A 95 13.28 4.81 -19.96
C PRO A 95 11.92 5.14 -19.35
N THR A 96 11.60 4.50 -18.24
CA THR A 96 10.42 4.82 -17.45
C THR A 96 10.83 5.21 -16.03
N PHE A 97 10.42 6.40 -15.60
CA PHE A 97 10.72 6.94 -14.28
C PHE A 97 9.57 7.80 -13.76
N VAL A 98 9.47 7.88 -12.45
CA VAL A 98 8.48 8.72 -11.78
C VAL A 98 9.08 10.10 -11.57
N VAL A 99 8.40 11.14 -12.05
CA VAL A 99 8.78 12.54 -11.82
C VAL A 99 8.11 13.01 -10.54
N PRO A 100 8.84 13.52 -9.54
CA PRO A 100 8.24 14.13 -8.37
C PRO A 100 7.50 15.43 -8.74
N HIS A 101 6.32 15.68 -8.13
CA HIS A 101 5.51 16.88 -8.42
C HIS A 101 6.30 18.19 -8.28
N THR A 102 7.13 18.32 -7.25
CA THR A 102 7.96 19.51 -7.05
C THR A 102 9.05 19.72 -8.12
N VAL A 103 9.44 18.64 -8.83
CA VAL A 103 10.33 18.71 -9.98
C VAL A 103 9.56 19.12 -11.22
N GLU A 104 8.34 18.57 -11.40
CA GLU A 104 7.46 18.87 -12.54
C GLU A 104 6.99 20.34 -12.55
N GLU A 105 6.82 20.94 -11.36
CA GLU A 105 6.37 22.33 -11.19
C GLU A 105 7.44 23.39 -11.50
N ASP A 106 8.72 23.00 -11.65
CA ASP A 106 9.84 23.90 -11.92
C ASP A 106 10.56 23.50 -13.21
N GLU A 107 10.55 24.37 -14.20
CA GLU A 107 11.09 24.11 -15.54
C GLU A 107 12.60 23.75 -15.51
N GLU A 108 13.38 24.43 -14.68
CA GLU A 108 14.82 24.16 -14.58
C GLU A 108 15.09 22.82 -13.87
N CYS A 109 14.37 22.53 -12.79
CA CYS A 109 14.42 21.23 -12.12
C CYS A 109 14.01 20.10 -13.07
N MET A 110 12.94 20.29 -13.84
CA MET A 110 12.46 19.32 -14.81
C MET A 110 13.51 19.07 -15.91
N ARG A 111 14.12 20.14 -16.45
CA ARG A 111 15.18 20.04 -17.44
C ARG A 111 16.38 19.23 -16.93
N VAL A 112 16.89 19.57 -15.74
CA VAL A 112 18.01 18.86 -15.11
C VAL A 112 17.65 17.40 -14.85
N TYR A 113 16.42 17.14 -14.37
CA TYR A 113 15.96 15.80 -14.12
C TYR A 113 15.92 14.95 -15.39
N GLN A 114 15.32 15.48 -16.48
CA GLN A 114 15.21 14.79 -17.77
C GLN A 114 16.58 14.49 -18.38
N GLU A 115 17.47 15.47 -18.46
CA GLU A 115 18.83 15.32 -19.00
C GLU A 115 19.63 14.26 -18.21
N THR A 116 19.45 14.22 -16.88
CA THR A 116 20.09 13.23 -16.02
C THR A 116 19.53 11.83 -16.29
N MET A 117 18.19 11.67 -16.39
CA MET A 117 17.56 10.38 -16.69
C MET A 117 17.99 9.86 -18.07
N ASP A 118 18.05 10.71 -19.09
CA ASP A 118 18.49 10.34 -20.43
C ASP A 118 19.97 9.87 -20.42
N THR A 119 20.80 10.53 -19.65
CA THR A 119 22.23 10.15 -19.49
C THR A 119 22.37 8.80 -18.80
N ILE A 120 21.64 8.58 -17.72
CA ILE A 120 21.62 7.30 -16.99
C ILE A 120 21.13 6.18 -17.90
N TRP A 121 20.08 6.43 -18.70
CA TRP A 121 19.53 5.42 -19.59
C TRP A 121 20.48 5.02 -20.70
N LYS A 122 21.19 5.99 -21.28
CA LYS A 122 22.28 5.72 -22.26
C LYS A 122 23.38 4.86 -21.63
N ALA A 123 23.76 5.17 -20.38
CA ALA A 123 24.76 4.39 -19.66
C ALA A 123 24.28 2.96 -19.37
N TYR A 124 23.01 2.79 -18.92
CA TYR A 124 22.40 1.48 -18.69
C TYR A 124 22.39 0.63 -19.96
N ASN A 125 21.90 1.16 -21.08
CA ASN A 125 21.85 0.43 -22.35
C ASN A 125 23.25 0.01 -22.79
N LYS A 126 24.26 0.91 -22.67
CA LYS A 126 25.62 0.59 -23.02
C LYS A 126 26.23 -0.53 -22.16
N LEU A 127 25.95 -0.53 -20.87
CA LEU A 127 26.38 -1.60 -19.96
C LEU A 127 25.67 -2.93 -20.30
N ALA A 128 24.37 -2.88 -20.57
CA ALA A 128 23.56 -4.07 -20.88
C ALA A 128 23.98 -4.80 -22.18
N GLU A 129 24.76 -4.16 -23.08
CA GLU A 129 25.37 -4.80 -24.24
C GLU A 129 26.49 -5.79 -23.85
N THR A 130 27.15 -5.59 -22.70
CA THR A 130 28.39 -6.28 -22.33
C THR A 130 28.33 -7.01 -21.00
N VAL A 131 27.49 -6.59 -20.07
CA VAL A 131 27.36 -7.21 -18.75
C VAL A 131 25.91 -7.69 -18.49
N PRO A 132 25.72 -8.68 -17.59
CA PRO A 132 24.38 -9.13 -17.23
C PRO A 132 23.48 -7.99 -16.70
N ALA A 133 22.17 -8.09 -16.90
CA ALA A 133 21.20 -7.10 -16.42
C ALA A 133 21.29 -6.86 -14.91
N GLU A 134 21.69 -7.89 -14.12
CA GLU A 134 21.89 -7.77 -12.68
C GLU A 134 23.03 -6.83 -12.28
N ASP A 135 23.98 -6.59 -13.16
CA ASP A 135 25.10 -5.66 -12.97
C ASP A 135 24.79 -4.31 -13.63
N ALA A 136 24.27 -4.31 -14.87
CA ALA A 136 23.90 -3.07 -15.57
C ALA A 136 22.92 -2.21 -14.75
N ARG A 137 21.98 -2.83 -14.02
CA ARG A 137 20.98 -2.13 -13.18
C ARG A 137 21.57 -1.25 -12.06
N TYR A 138 22.86 -1.39 -11.72
CA TYR A 138 23.47 -0.59 -10.65
C TYR A 138 23.51 0.90 -10.97
N VAL A 139 23.41 1.28 -12.25
CA VAL A 139 23.32 2.70 -12.64
C VAL A 139 21.89 3.23 -12.63
N LEU A 140 20.85 2.37 -12.46
CA LEU A 140 19.47 2.81 -12.49
C LEU A 140 19.12 3.65 -11.25
N PRO A 141 18.36 4.76 -11.45
CA PRO A 141 18.01 5.65 -10.35
C PRO A 141 16.86 5.11 -9.52
N ASN A 142 16.70 5.62 -8.30
CA ASN A 142 15.56 5.30 -7.44
C ASN A 142 14.21 5.72 -8.03
N GLY A 143 14.20 6.68 -8.96
CA GLY A 143 13.01 7.09 -9.69
C GLY A 143 12.55 6.11 -10.76
N CYS A 144 13.39 5.10 -11.12
CA CYS A 144 13.03 4.08 -12.11
C CYS A 144 11.73 3.37 -11.71
N THR A 145 10.80 3.20 -12.67
CA THR A 145 9.51 2.55 -12.40
C THR A 145 9.63 1.05 -12.23
N THR A 146 8.67 0.50 -11.52
CA THR A 146 8.52 -0.94 -11.31
C THR A 146 7.05 -1.29 -11.09
N ASN A 147 6.73 -2.58 -11.21
CA ASN A 147 5.44 -3.14 -10.86
C ASN A 147 5.61 -4.10 -9.68
N ILE A 148 4.61 -4.14 -8.79
CA ILE A 148 4.66 -4.97 -7.60
C ILE A 148 3.28 -5.52 -7.27
N THR A 149 3.22 -6.82 -6.96
CA THR A 149 2.04 -7.45 -6.36
C THR A 149 2.22 -7.50 -4.85
N ILE A 150 1.16 -7.16 -4.12
CA ILE A 150 1.18 -7.03 -2.66
C ILE A 150 0.01 -7.83 -2.09
N THR A 151 0.27 -8.69 -1.10
CA THR A 151 -0.79 -9.32 -0.30
C THR A 151 -0.62 -8.97 1.16
N MET A 152 -1.68 -8.45 1.78
CA MET A 152 -1.75 -8.13 3.21
C MET A 152 -3.09 -8.61 3.77
N ASN A 153 -3.10 -9.02 5.05
CA ASN A 153 -4.36 -9.19 5.76
C ASN A 153 -4.91 -7.83 6.23
N ALA A 154 -6.17 -7.80 6.66
CA ALA A 154 -6.82 -6.55 7.04
C ALA A 154 -6.16 -5.86 8.24
N ARG A 155 -5.58 -6.61 9.18
CA ARG A 155 -4.86 -6.02 10.33
C ARG A 155 -3.62 -5.25 9.86
N GLU A 156 -2.81 -5.85 8.98
CA GLU A 156 -1.64 -5.17 8.41
C GLU A 156 -2.05 -3.99 7.53
N LEU A 157 -3.15 -4.10 6.77
CA LEU A 157 -3.69 -2.99 5.99
C LEU A 157 -4.11 -1.81 6.88
N LEU A 158 -4.77 -2.05 8.01
CA LEU A 158 -5.08 -0.97 8.97
C LEU A 158 -3.81 -0.30 9.49
N HIS A 159 -2.76 -1.08 9.80
CA HIS A 159 -1.46 -0.53 10.19
C HIS A 159 -0.79 0.25 9.06
N PHE A 160 -0.82 -0.27 7.84
CA PHE A 160 -0.30 0.37 6.64
C PHE A 160 -1.00 1.72 6.40
N PHE A 161 -2.33 1.76 6.39
CA PHE A 161 -3.11 2.99 6.18
C PHE A 161 -2.89 4.01 7.30
N ARG A 162 -2.74 3.54 8.55
CA ARG A 162 -2.39 4.39 9.69
C ARG A 162 -1.12 5.20 9.44
N LEU A 163 -0.11 4.58 8.84
CA LEU A 163 1.19 5.19 8.58
C LEU A 163 1.23 5.93 7.24
N ARG A 164 0.69 5.32 6.18
CA ARG A 164 0.93 5.78 4.81
C ARG A 164 -0.14 6.71 4.26
N CYS A 165 -1.36 6.69 4.78
CA CYS A 165 -2.37 7.70 4.45
C CYS A 165 -2.18 9.02 5.23
N CYS A 166 -1.14 9.16 6.04
CA CYS A 166 -0.81 10.40 6.75
C CYS A 166 -0.18 11.44 5.80
N ASN A 167 -0.52 12.72 5.95
CA ASN A 167 0.10 13.80 5.16
C ASN A 167 1.62 13.90 5.32
N ARG A 168 2.20 13.32 6.37
CA ARG A 168 3.65 13.24 6.58
C ARG A 168 4.31 12.04 5.88
N ALA A 169 3.53 11.13 5.31
CA ALA A 169 4.08 10.10 4.44
C ALA A 169 4.59 10.74 3.14
N GLN A 170 5.59 10.13 2.52
CA GLN A 170 6.05 10.56 1.21
C GLN A 170 4.88 10.49 0.20
N TRP A 171 4.79 11.45 -0.70
CA TRP A 171 3.61 11.67 -1.52
C TRP A 171 3.18 10.45 -2.32
N GLU A 172 4.13 9.75 -2.96
CA GLU A 172 3.84 8.64 -3.86
C GLU A 172 3.25 7.42 -3.12
N ILE A 173 3.87 7.00 -1.99
CA ILE A 173 3.34 5.90 -1.19
C ILE A 173 2.02 6.29 -0.49
N ARG A 174 1.81 7.58 -0.22
CA ARG A 174 0.54 8.09 0.32
C ARG A 174 -0.57 7.95 -0.71
N GLU A 175 -0.36 8.37 -1.94
CA GLU A 175 -1.35 8.23 -3.02
C GLU A 175 -1.69 6.77 -3.29
N MET A 176 -0.69 5.88 -3.31
CA MET A 176 -0.91 4.44 -3.40
C MET A 176 -1.77 3.93 -2.25
N ALA A 177 -1.45 4.32 -1.00
CA ALA A 177 -2.18 3.89 0.18
C ALA A 177 -3.62 4.41 0.20
N ASP A 178 -3.85 5.64 -0.23
CA ASP A 178 -5.18 6.24 -0.34
C ASP A 178 -6.05 5.45 -1.35
N GLU A 179 -5.49 5.08 -2.49
CA GLU A 179 -6.21 4.28 -3.49
C GLU A 179 -6.46 2.84 -3.02
N MET A 180 -5.49 2.20 -2.38
CA MET A 180 -5.68 0.89 -1.74
C MET A 180 -6.80 0.94 -0.70
N LEU A 181 -6.84 1.99 0.14
CA LEU A 181 -7.89 2.18 1.15
C LEU A 181 -9.27 2.36 0.50
N ARG A 182 -9.36 3.14 -0.57
CA ARG A 182 -10.59 3.33 -1.34
C ARG A 182 -11.15 1.99 -1.85
N LEU A 183 -10.28 1.16 -2.43
CA LEU A 183 -10.65 -0.17 -2.92
C LEU A 183 -11.09 -1.12 -1.78
N CYS A 184 -10.37 -1.11 -0.67
CA CYS A 184 -10.74 -1.89 0.51
C CYS A 184 -12.13 -1.51 1.06
N LYS A 185 -12.45 -0.21 1.13
CA LYS A 185 -13.75 0.28 1.60
C LYS A 185 -14.91 -0.18 0.71
N GLN A 186 -14.68 -0.37 -0.58
CA GLN A 186 -15.71 -0.85 -1.50
C GLN A 186 -16.13 -2.31 -1.24
N VAL A 187 -15.17 -3.16 -0.83
CA VAL A 187 -15.39 -4.61 -0.69
C VAL A 187 -15.54 -5.08 0.77
N SER A 188 -15.08 -4.29 1.73
CA SER A 188 -15.12 -4.58 3.17
C SER A 188 -15.35 -3.29 3.97
N PRO A 189 -16.53 -2.66 3.82
CA PRO A 189 -16.79 -1.34 4.38
C PRO A 189 -16.76 -1.31 5.90
N THR A 190 -17.11 -2.41 6.58
CA THR A 190 -17.14 -2.46 8.04
C THR A 190 -15.76 -2.47 8.65
N ILE A 191 -14.87 -3.34 8.16
CA ILE A 191 -13.48 -3.42 8.67
C ILE A 191 -12.74 -2.10 8.44
N PHE A 192 -12.94 -1.48 7.27
CA PHE A 192 -12.21 -0.26 6.89
C PHE A 192 -12.97 1.04 7.14
N ALA A 193 -14.10 1.01 7.86
CA ALA A 193 -14.95 2.19 8.13
C ALA A 193 -14.13 3.38 8.67
N LYS A 194 -13.27 3.13 9.66
CA LYS A 194 -12.43 4.13 10.33
C LYS A 194 -10.95 4.03 9.94
N ALA A 195 -10.63 3.32 8.85
CA ALA A 195 -9.24 3.16 8.42
C ALA A 195 -8.65 4.49 7.93
N GLY A 196 -7.37 4.71 8.22
CA GLY A 196 -6.65 5.93 7.88
C GLY A 196 -5.64 6.31 8.96
N PRO A 197 -5.03 7.51 8.85
CA PRO A 197 -4.11 8.02 9.87
C PRO A 197 -4.81 8.27 11.21
N PRO A 198 -4.07 8.42 12.33
CA PRO A 198 -4.67 8.57 13.67
C PRO A 198 -5.66 9.72 13.80
N CYS A 199 -5.48 10.80 13.04
CA CYS A 199 -6.45 11.90 13.02
C CYS A 199 -7.83 11.49 12.45
N VAL A 200 -7.90 10.39 11.69
CA VAL A 200 -9.14 9.79 11.18
C VAL A 200 -9.59 8.65 12.09
N SER A 201 -8.71 7.67 12.34
CA SER A 201 -9.07 6.45 13.06
C SER A 201 -9.30 6.65 14.56
N GLU A 202 -8.62 7.64 15.18
CA GLU A 202 -8.64 7.92 16.61
C GLU A 202 -9.17 9.34 16.95
N GLY A 203 -9.45 10.16 15.93
CA GLY A 203 -9.89 11.56 16.12
C GLY A 203 -8.80 12.51 16.65
N ARG A 204 -7.55 12.07 16.76
CA ARG A 204 -6.42 12.86 17.28
C ARG A 204 -5.12 12.56 16.53
N CYS A 205 -4.23 13.56 16.48
CA CYS A 205 -2.89 13.38 15.95
C CYS A 205 -1.89 13.12 17.10
N PRO A 206 -1.17 11.97 17.13
CA PRO A 206 -0.20 11.68 18.17
C PRO A 206 1.15 12.39 18.00
N GLU A 207 1.37 13.08 16.88
CA GLU A 207 2.67 13.66 16.49
C GLU A 207 3.06 14.93 17.24
N GLY A 208 2.20 15.45 18.11
CA GLY A 208 2.50 16.64 18.92
C GLY A 208 2.99 17.81 18.06
N LYS A 209 4.17 18.35 18.36
CA LYS A 209 4.79 19.47 17.61
C LYS A 209 5.12 19.14 16.14
N LEU A 210 5.19 17.86 15.78
CA LEU A 210 5.44 17.41 14.42
C LEU A 210 4.14 17.18 13.63
N SER A 211 2.98 17.53 14.17
CA SER A 211 1.72 17.46 13.46
C SER A 211 1.72 18.31 12.19
N CYS A 212 1.10 17.80 11.12
CA CYS A 212 0.93 18.57 9.89
C CYS A 212 -0.12 19.71 10.01
N GLY A 213 -0.89 19.76 11.10
CA GLY A 213 -1.97 20.72 11.32
C GLY A 213 -3.18 20.59 10.40
N LYS A 214 -3.18 19.59 9.49
CA LYS A 214 -4.21 19.38 8.47
C LYS A 214 -4.80 17.98 8.57
N PRO A 215 -5.79 17.72 9.46
CA PRO A 215 -6.43 16.42 9.56
C PRO A 215 -7.00 15.94 8.22
N ARG A 216 -6.75 14.65 7.90
CA ARG A 216 -7.29 14.02 6.69
C ARG A 216 -8.79 13.73 6.86
N LYS A 217 -9.49 13.66 5.71
CA LYS A 217 -10.89 13.18 5.61
C LYS A 217 -10.96 12.12 4.52
N PHE A 218 -11.68 11.02 4.76
CA PHE A 218 -11.89 9.91 3.82
C PHE A 218 -13.35 9.52 3.71
#